data_727561bf699df710f881d776fe528d7a
#
_entry.id   727561bf699df710f881d776fe528d7a
#
_cell.length_a   1.000
_cell.length_b   1.000
_cell.length_c   1.000
_cell.angle_alpha   90.00
_cell.angle_beta   90.00
_cell.angle_gamma   90.00
#
_symmetry.space_group_name_H-M   'P 1'
#
loop_
_entity.id
_entity.type
_entity.pdbx_description
1 polymer ?
#
loop_
_entity_poly.entity_id
_entity_poly.type
_entity_poly.pdbx_seq_one_letter_code
_entity_poly.pdbx_strand_id
1 'polypeptide(L)'
;MIHKTAIIDSKALIGNNVKIGPYSIVGPNVEIGDDTIIHTHVNITGNTKIGKKNEIYPFCSIGTPPQDLKYKGEKNSLIIGDNNKLREYVNINPGTEQGGSITKIGNKNLFMVYCHVAHDCIIDDNIVLANNVQVGGHVSINKHAVVGGSCAIHQFSR
;
A
#
# COMPACT_ATOMS: atom_id res chain seq x y z
N MET A 1 14.66 -9.72 -10.46
CA MET A 1 15.66 -10.46 -9.62
C MET A 1 15.13 -10.55 -8.20
N ILE A 2 15.01 -11.75 -7.67
CA ILE A 2 14.49 -11.99 -6.31
C ILE A 2 15.64 -12.43 -5.42
N HIS A 3 15.82 -11.79 -4.27
CA HIS A 3 16.90 -12.14 -3.33
C HIS A 3 16.60 -13.48 -2.65
N LYS A 4 17.63 -14.30 -2.42
CA LYS A 4 17.50 -15.67 -1.86
C LYS A 4 16.86 -15.73 -0.45
N THR A 5 16.90 -14.64 0.30
CA THR A 5 16.29 -14.57 1.65
C THR A 5 14.87 -13.96 1.63
N ALA A 6 14.34 -13.57 0.47
CA ALA A 6 12.95 -13.17 0.36
C ALA A 6 12.04 -14.39 0.51
N ILE A 7 10.93 -14.23 1.21
CA ILE A 7 9.92 -15.28 1.43
C ILE A 7 8.72 -14.93 0.54
N ILE A 8 8.54 -15.70 -0.52
CA ILE A 8 7.43 -15.48 -1.47
C ILE A 8 6.56 -16.72 -1.48
N ASP A 9 5.27 -16.54 -1.19
CA ASP A 9 4.32 -17.64 -1.28
C ASP A 9 4.19 -18.12 -2.72
N SER A 10 4.07 -19.43 -2.93
CA SER A 10 3.96 -20.04 -4.26
C SER A 10 2.72 -19.63 -5.05
N LYS A 11 1.71 -19.08 -4.39
CA LYS A 11 0.48 -18.58 -5.01
C LYS A 11 0.55 -17.10 -5.38
N ALA A 12 1.59 -16.38 -4.93
CA ALA A 12 1.79 -14.98 -5.31
C ALA A 12 2.05 -14.86 -6.82
N LEU A 13 1.45 -13.85 -7.44
CA LEU A 13 1.64 -13.56 -8.86
C LEU A 13 2.67 -12.43 -9.02
N ILE A 14 3.84 -12.77 -9.54
CA ILE A 14 4.95 -11.83 -9.71
C ILE A 14 5.16 -11.56 -11.19
N GLY A 15 5.05 -10.30 -11.59
CA GLY A 15 5.24 -9.86 -12.98
C GLY A 15 6.69 -9.93 -13.46
N ASN A 16 6.89 -9.49 -14.70
CA ASN A 16 8.20 -9.48 -15.33
C ASN A 16 9.12 -8.42 -14.72
N ASN A 17 10.40 -8.69 -14.66
CA ASN A 17 11.46 -7.77 -14.20
C ASN A 17 11.27 -7.24 -12.76
N VAL A 18 10.38 -7.83 -11.96
CA VAL A 18 10.19 -7.45 -10.56
C VAL A 18 11.47 -7.75 -9.78
N LYS A 19 11.89 -6.79 -8.96
CA LYS A 19 13.02 -6.94 -8.04
C LYS A 19 12.51 -7.00 -6.62
N ILE A 20 12.94 -8.01 -5.85
CA ILE A 20 12.55 -8.17 -4.45
C ILE A 20 13.80 -8.33 -3.59
N GLY A 21 14.00 -7.39 -2.69
CA GLY A 21 15.14 -7.30 -1.79
C GLY A 21 15.13 -8.34 -0.66
N PRO A 22 16.22 -8.42 0.09
CA PRO A 22 16.37 -9.39 1.17
C PRO A 22 15.33 -9.22 2.27
N TYR A 23 14.95 -10.35 2.88
CA TYR A 23 14.03 -10.43 4.03
C TYR A 23 12.65 -9.83 3.79
N SER A 24 12.24 -9.61 2.55
CA SER A 24 10.88 -9.20 2.22
C SER A 24 9.94 -10.40 2.17
N ILE A 25 8.68 -10.19 2.54
CA ILE A 25 7.64 -11.22 2.59
C ILE A 25 6.53 -10.85 1.62
N VAL A 26 6.13 -11.80 0.77
CA VAL A 26 5.01 -11.65 -0.16
C VAL A 26 4.03 -12.81 0.05
N GLY A 27 2.81 -12.48 0.47
CA GLY A 27 1.76 -13.45 0.82
C GLY A 27 1.05 -14.07 -0.38
N PRO A 28 0.17 -15.08 -0.14
CA PRO A 28 -0.40 -15.94 -1.19
C PRO A 28 -1.39 -15.26 -2.15
N ASN A 29 -2.05 -14.20 -1.73
CA ASN A 29 -3.06 -13.50 -2.53
C ASN A 29 -2.54 -12.13 -3.02
N VAL A 30 -1.23 -12.03 -3.20
CA VAL A 30 -0.57 -10.81 -3.66
C VAL A 30 -0.28 -10.91 -5.14
N GLU A 31 -0.62 -9.85 -5.88
CA GLU A 31 -0.24 -9.66 -7.28
C GLU A 31 0.68 -8.43 -7.38
N ILE A 32 1.81 -8.57 -8.08
CA ILE A 32 2.79 -7.48 -8.28
C ILE A 32 3.05 -7.34 -9.77
N GLY A 33 2.75 -6.15 -10.31
CA GLY A 33 2.94 -5.82 -11.73
C GLY A 33 4.40 -5.62 -12.13
N ASP A 34 4.64 -5.63 -13.44
CA ASP A 34 5.95 -5.60 -14.07
C ASP A 34 6.82 -4.41 -13.61
N ASP A 35 8.12 -4.59 -13.65
CA ASP A 35 9.15 -3.56 -13.38
C ASP A 35 9.07 -2.93 -11.97
N THR A 36 8.30 -3.51 -11.05
CA THR A 36 8.18 -3.03 -9.67
C THR A 36 9.42 -3.42 -8.85
N ILE A 37 9.88 -2.50 -8.01
CA ILE A 37 11.04 -2.67 -7.13
C ILE A 37 10.55 -2.70 -5.68
N ILE A 38 10.83 -3.80 -5.00
CA ILE A 38 10.57 -3.97 -3.56
C ILE A 38 11.93 -4.05 -2.88
N HIS A 39 12.21 -3.10 -2.01
CA HIS A 39 13.46 -3.06 -1.27
C HIS A 39 13.49 -4.12 -0.15
N THR A 40 14.41 -4.00 0.77
CA THR A 40 14.59 -4.95 1.89
C THR A 40 13.52 -4.82 2.96
N HIS A 41 13.19 -5.92 3.66
CA HIS A 41 12.29 -5.93 4.82
C HIS A 41 10.89 -5.34 4.56
N VAL A 42 10.35 -5.53 3.36
CA VAL A 42 8.98 -5.12 3.03
C VAL A 42 8.03 -6.29 3.29
N ASN A 43 6.90 -6.01 3.91
CA ASN A 43 5.83 -7.00 4.12
C ASN A 43 4.61 -6.66 3.27
N ILE A 44 4.25 -7.55 2.33
CA ILE A 44 3.07 -7.41 1.46
C ILE A 44 2.19 -8.64 1.67
N THR A 45 0.99 -8.43 2.16
CA THR A 45 0.06 -9.51 2.52
C THR A 45 -1.38 -9.19 2.13
N GLY A 46 -2.31 -10.04 2.58
CA GLY A 46 -3.73 -9.87 2.28
C GLY A 46 -4.04 -10.05 0.79
N ASN A 47 -5.25 -9.69 0.37
CA ASN A 47 -5.65 -9.64 -1.03
C ASN A 47 -5.22 -8.29 -1.62
N THR A 48 -3.96 -8.21 -2.03
CA THR A 48 -3.30 -6.97 -2.43
C THR A 48 -2.83 -7.06 -3.88
N LYS A 49 -3.27 -6.09 -4.68
CA LYS A 49 -2.85 -5.93 -6.06
C LYS A 49 -2.03 -4.65 -6.22
N ILE A 50 -0.80 -4.79 -6.68
CA ILE A 50 0.14 -3.70 -6.95
C ILE A 50 0.38 -3.65 -8.45
N GLY A 51 0.20 -2.49 -9.06
CA GLY A 51 0.45 -2.25 -10.47
C GLY A 51 1.93 -2.27 -10.84
N LYS A 52 2.26 -1.64 -11.97
CA LYS A 52 3.59 -1.66 -12.59
C LYS A 52 4.46 -0.51 -12.11
N LYS A 53 5.79 -0.70 -12.18
CA LYS A 53 6.79 0.36 -11.96
C LYS A 53 6.66 1.08 -10.64
N ASN A 54 6.16 0.40 -9.63
CA ASN A 54 6.14 0.93 -8.27
C ASN A 54 7.51 0.74 -7.62
N GLU A 55 7.84 1.61 -6.66
CA GLU A 55 9.03 1.50 -5.84
C GLU A 55 8.64 1.52 -4.37
N ILE A 56 8.86 0.42 -3.66
CA ILE A 56 8.44 0.21 -2.27
C ILE A 56 9.69 0.08 -1.40
N TYR A 57 9.89 1.04 -0.54
CA TYR A 57 11.07 1.21 0.28
C TYR A 57 11.06 0.35 1.53
N PRO A 58 12.19 0.24 2.24
CA PRO A 58 12.32 -0.67 3.38
C PRO A 58 11.29 -0.45 4.49
N PHE A 59 10.91 -1.54 5.14
CA PHE A 59 10.00 -1.58 6.29
C PHE A 59 8.57 -1.13 6.01
N CYS A 60 8.15 -1.04 4.74
CA CYS A 60 6.75 -0.85 4.40
C CYS A 60 5.91 -2.07 4.81
N SER A 61 4.68 -1.80 5.27
CA SER A 61 3.67 -2.82 5.60
C SER A 61 2.41 -2.59 4.77
N ILE A 62 2.20 -3.44 3.78
CA ILE A 62 1.18 -3.26 2.75
C ILE A 62 0.15 -4.39 2.82
N GLY A 63 -1.13 -4.05 2.95
CA GLY A 63 -2.22 -5.03 2.93
C GLY A 63 -2.39 -5.82 4.23
N THR A 64 -1.74 -5.42 5.31
CA THR A 64 -2.00 -5.97 6.65
C THR A 64 -3.41 -5.61 7.14
N PRO A 65 -4.01 -6.42 8.03
CA PRO A 65 -5.37 -6.18 8.52
C PRO A 65 -5.63 -4.75 8.96
N PRO A 66 -6.82 -4.20 8.67
CA PRO A 66 -7.19 -2.85 9.09
C PRO A 66 -7.16 -2.69 10.61
N GLN A 67 -6.80 -1.50 11.07
CA GLN A 67 -6.82 -1.14 12.49
C GLN A 67 -8.23 -0.66 12.91
N ASP A 68 -9.23 -1.47 12.63
CA ASP A 68 -10.63 -1.21 13.00
C ASP A 68 -11.11 -2.28 13.99
N LEU A 69 -11.65 -1.86 15.13
CA LEU A 69 -12.19 -2.77 16.16
C LEU A 69 -13.35 -3.63 15.66
N LYS A 70 -14.03 -3.22 14.58
CA LYS A 70 -15.11 -3.96 13.96
C LYS A 70 -14.64 -5.05 12.99
N TYR A 71 -13.40 -4.97 12.53
CA TYR A 71 -12.84 -5.95 11.62
C TYR A 71 -12.74 -7.33 12.27
N LYS A 72 -13.31 -8.36 11.62
CA LYS A 72 -13.37 -9.74 12.13
C LYS A 72 -12.72 -10.76 11.18
N GLY A 73 -11.93 -10.29 10.22
CA GLY A 73 -11.28 -11.16 9.23
C GLY A 73 -12.10 -11.38 7.95
N GLU A 74 -13.09 -10.52 7.69
CA GLU A 74 -13.88 -10.54 6.45
C GLU A 74 -13.01 -10.30 5.21
N LYS A 75 -13.52 -10.72 4.05
CA LYS A 75 -12.84 -10.54 2.77
C LYS A 75 -12.74 -9.07 2.41
N ASN A 76 -11.54 -8.63 2.14
CA ASN A 76 -11.24 -7.25 1.76
C ASN A 76 -10.11 -7.22 0.73
N SER A 77 -9.82 -6.04 0.21
CA SER A 77 -8.78 -5.87 -0.79
C SER A 77 -8.09 -4.49 -0.71
N LEU A 78 -6.87 -4.47 -1.23
CA LEU A 78 -6.09 -3.27 -1.46
C LEU A 78 -5.63 -3.26 -2.93
N ILE A 79 -5.90 -2.16 -3.62
CA ILE A 79 -5.41 -1.94 -4.99
C ILE A 79 -4.49 -0.72 -5.00
N ILE A 80 -3.28 -0.90 -5.51
CA ILE A 80 -2.30 0.16 -5.74
C ILE A 80 -2.02 0.20 -7.24
N GLY A 81 -2.17 1.37 -7.85
CA GLY A 81 -1.91 1.59 -9.27
C GLY A 81 -0.43 1.59 -9.63
N ASP A 82 -0.08 2.32 -10.67
CA ASP A 82 1.25 2.30 -11.28
C ASP A 82 2.12 3.48 -10.85
N ASN A 83 3.45 3.30 -10.94
CA ASN A 83 4.45 4.37 -10.78
C ASN A 83 4.41 5.10 -9.42
N ASN A 84 3.96 4.46 -8.37
CA ASN A 84 3.96 5.04 -7.02
C ASN A 84 5.32 4.82 -6.34
N LYS A 85 5.70 5.77 -5.47
CA LYS A 85 6.83 5.65 -4.55
C LYS A 85 6.33 5.62 -3.12
N LEU A 86 6.49 4.50 -2.46
CA LEU A 86 6.15 4.30 -1.05
C LEU A 86 7.42 4.26 -0.24
N ARG A 87 7.74 5.37 0.46
CA ARG A 87 8.97 5.51 1.23
C ARG A 87 8.93 4.65 2.50
N GLU A 88 10.01 4.66 3.21
CA GLU A 88 10.25 3.80 4.37
C GLU A 88 9.12 3.90 5.41
N TYR A 89 8.76 2.77 5.98
CA TYR A 89 7.72 2.64 7.02
C TYR A 89 6.31 3.07 6.61
N VAL A 90 6.02 3.19 5.32
CA VAL A 90 4.65 3.43 4.86
C VAL A 90 3.79 2.22 5.21
N ASN A 91 2.61 2.49 5.81
CA ASN A 91 1.60 1.48 6.10
C ASN A 91 0.32 1.77 5.33
N ILE A 92 -0.22 0.76 4.63
CA ILE A 92 -1.50 0.87 3.90
C ILE A 92 -2.36 -0.34 4.24
N ASN A 93 -3.56 -0.10 4.75
CA ASN A 93 -4.51 -1.15 5.08
C ASN A 93 -5.54 -1.38 3.96
N PRO A 94 -6.05 -2.60 3.78
CA PRO A 94 -7.18 -2.89 2.91
C PRO A 94 -8.49 -2.33 3.47
N GLY A 95 -9.58 -2.44 2.72
CA GLY A 95 -10.90 -2.00 3.15
C GLY A 95 -11.52 -2.85 4.25
N THR A 96 -12.70 -2.42 4.72
CA THR A 96 -13.56 -3.15 5.66
C THR A 96 -14.93 -3.41 5.02
N GLU A 97 -15.68 -4.42 5.49
CA GLU A 97 -16.99 -4.74 4.95
C GLU A 97 -17.93 -3.53 4.93
N GLN A 98 -17.90 -2.73 5.98
CA GLN A 98 -18.75 -1.54 6.12
C GLN A 98 -18.37 -0.40 5.18
N GLY A 99 -17.11 -0.35 4.69
CA GLY A 99 -16.61 0.68 3.79
C GLY A 99 -16.60 0.26 2.32
N GLY A 100 -17.10 -0.92 2.00
CA GLY A 100 -17.09 -1.47 0.63
C GLY A 100 -15.94 -2.43 0.35
N SER A 101 -15.24 -2.85 1.38
CA SER A 101 -14.21 -3.89 1.36
C SER A 101 -12.97 -3.58 0.52
N ILE A 102 -12.72 -2.31 0.20
CA ILE A 102 -11.61 -1.94 -0.67
C ILE A 102 -10.97 -0.61 -0.29
N THR A 103 -9.63 -0.60 -0.26
CA THR A 103 -8.81 0.63 -0.30
C THR A 103 -8.17 0.74 -1.67
N LYS A 104 -8.21 1.94 -2.28
CA LYS A 104 -7.65 2.21 -3.61
C LYS A 104 -6.63 3.33 -3.57
N ILE A 105 -5.47 3.06 -4.15
CA ILE A 105 -4.41 4.03 -4.39
C ILE A 105 -4.23 4.13 -5.91
N GLY A 106 -4.30 5.33 -6.46
CA GLY A 106 -4.09 5.61 -7.89
C GLY A 106 -2.63 5.51 -8.32
N ASN A 107 -2.24 6.37 -9.23
CA ASN A 107 -0.96 6.29 -9.93
C ASN A 107 -0.07 7.50 -9.62
N LYS A 108 1.25 7.34 -9.76
CA LYS A 108 2.25 8.42 -9.67
C LYS A 108 2.21 9.18 -8.35
N ASN A 109 1.87 8.50 -7.26
CA ASN A 109 1.83 9.09 -5.93
C ASN A 109 3.20 8.96 -5.24
N LEU A 110 3.49 9.91 -4.36
CA LEU A 110 4.63 9.87 -3.45
C LEU A 110 4.12 9.89 -2.01
N PHE A 111 4.30 8.78 -1.30
CA PHE A 111 4.08 8.72 0.14
C PHE A 111 5.44 8.72 0.83
N MET A 112 5.72 9.80 1.55
CA MET A 112 6.99 9.96 2.24
C MET A 112 7.04 9.10 3.51
N VAL A 113 8.15 9.17 4.22
CA VAL A 113 8.46 8.32 5.37
C VAL A 113 7.37 8.39 6.45
N TYR A 114 6.98 7.21 6.99
CA TYR A 114 5.97 7.04 8.06
C TYR A 114 4.53 7.45 7.69
N CYS A 115 4.19 7.57 6.42
CA CYS A 115 2.79 7.81 6.06
C CYS A 115 1.92 6.57 6.35
N HIS A 116 0.70 6.82 6.82
CA HIS A 116 -0.32 5.80 7.01
C HIS A 116 -1.56 6.11 6.19
N VAL A 117 -2.08 5.11 5.48
CA VAL A 117 -3.39 5.16 4.81
C VAL A 117 -4.25 4.05 5.39
N ALA A 118 -5.28 4.45 6.13
CA ALA A 118 -6.21 3.53 6.75
C ALA A 118 -7.17 2.91 5.72
N HIS A 119 -8.08 2.09 6.23
CA HIS A 119 -9.04 1.31 5.45
C HIS A 119 -10.03 2.18 4.67
N ASP A 120 -10.54 1.64 3.56
CA ASP A 120 -11.63 2.21 2.75
C ASP A 120 -11.30 3.60 2.15
N CYS A 121 -10.03 3.97 2.07
CA CYS A 121 -9.58 5.21 1.46
C CYS A 121 -9.55 5.10 -0.07
N ILE A 122 -9.83 6.24 -0.73
CA ILE A 122 -9.68 6.41 -2.17
C ILE A 122 -8.70 7.56 -2.41
N ILE A 123 -7.50 7.22 -2.84
CA ILE A 123 -6.43 8.17 -3.11
C ILE A 123 -6.21 8.19 -4.62
N ASP A 124 -6.46 9.32 -5.25
CA ASP A 124 -6.31 9.49 -6.70
C ASP A 124 -4.84 9.53 -7.15
N ASP A 125 -4.60 10.11 -8.34
CA ASP A 125 -3.28 10.16 -8.96
C ASP A 125 -2.51 11.44 -8.60
N ASN A 126 -1.17 11.36 -8.67
CA ASN A 126 -0.26 12.49 -8.48
C ASN A 126 -0.37 13.16 -7.11
N ILE A 127 -0.62 12.39 -6.08
CA ILE A 127 -0.73 12.84 -4.69
C ILE A 127 0.66 12.83 -4.04
N VAL A 128 0.92 13.83 -3.22
CA VAL A 128 2.09 13.85 -2.34
C VAL A 128 1.62 13.89 -0.89
N LEU A 129 1.92 12.83 -0.14
CA LEU A 129 1.80 12.81 1.31
C LEU A 129 3.19 13.01 1.90
N ALA A 130 3.42 14.15 2.53
CA ALA A 130 4.71 14.44 3.16
C ALA A 130 4.92 13.57 4.42
N ASN A 131 6.10 13.64 5.02
CA ASN A 131 6.48 12.77 6.14
C ASN A 131 5.44 12.74 7.27
N ASN A 132 5.14 11.53 7.75
CA ASN A 132 4.26 11.29 8.89
C ASN A 132 2.81 11.79 8.69
N VAL A 133 2.32 11.83 7.46
CA VAL A 133 0.88 12.09 7.21
C VAL A 133 0.07 10.86 7.60
N GLN A 134 -0.99 11.08 8.39
CA GLN A 134 -1.89 10.03 8.87
C GLN A 134 -3.27 10.22 8.25
N VAL A 135 -3.66 9.31 7.36
CA VAL A 135 -4.96 9.35 6.66
C VAL A 135 -5.92 8.38 7.36
N GLY A 136 -6.95 8.91 7.99
CA GLY A 136 -8.01 8.13 8.63
C GLY A 136 -8.85 7.32 7.63
N GLY A 137 -9.68 6.42 8.14
CA GLY A 137 -10.53 5.58 7.29
C GLY A 137 -11.56 6.37 6.46
N HIS A 138 -11.94 5.82 5.30
CA HIS A 138 -12.97 6.39 4.41
C HIS A 138 -12.64 7.78 3.83
N VAL A 139 -11.38 8.17 3.81
CA VAL A 139 -10.93 9.45 3.24
C VAL A 139 -10.79 9.34 1.73
N SER A 140 -11.23 10.38 1.04
CA SER A 140 -10.97 10.56 -0.39
C SER A 140 -10.02 11.74 -0.61
N ILE A 141 -8.92 11.51 -1.34
CA ILE A 141 -7.97 12.56 -1.72
C ILE A 141 -7.93 12.64 -3.25
N ASN A 142 -8.34 13.78 -3.79
CA ASN A 142 -8.42 14.00 -5.22
C ASN A 142 -7.06 14.35 -5.83
N LYS A 143 -6.96 14.21 -7.16
CA LYS A 143 -5.73 14.39 -7.96
C LYS A 143 -4.96 15.66 -7.62
N HIS A 144 -3.64 15.53 -7.61
CA HIS A 144 -2.67 16.61 -7.41
C HIS A 144 -2.66 17.26 -6.02
N ALA A 145 -3.33 16.66 -5.03
CA ALA A 145 -3.26 17.17 -3.67
C ALA A 145 -1.86 16.97 -3.06
N VAL A 146 -1.42 17.94 -2.29
CA VAL A 146 -0.20 17.88 -1.50
C VAL A 146 -0.55 18.10 -0.04
N VAL A 147 -0.26 17.09 0.79
CA VAL A 147 -0.54 17.13 2.23
C VAL A 147 0.77 17.37 2.98
N GLY A 148 0.81 18.44 3.78
CA GLY A 148 1.98 18.81 4.57
C GLY A 148 2.35 17.79 5.64
N GLY A 149 3.63 17.77 6.04
CA GLY A 149 4.14 16.80 7.00
C GLY A 149 3.43 16.84 8.36
N SER A 150 3.30 15.67 8.99
CA SER A 150 2.65 15.48 10.29
C SER A 150 1.19 15.92 10.35
N CYS A 151 0.52 16.05 9.20
CA CYS A 151 -0.92 16.27 9.16
C CYS A 151 -1.69 14.98 9.45
N ALA A 152 -2.80 15.11 10.16
CA ALA A 152 -3.78 14.05 10.31
C ALA A 152 -5.08 14.44 9.58
N ILE A 153 -5.55 13.55 8.69
CA ILE A 153 -6.81 13.71 7.97
C ILE A 153 -7.85 12.86 8.67
N HIS A 154 -8.88 13.50 9.19
CA HIS A 154 -9.93 12.81 9.93
C HIS A 154 -10.76 11.90 9.02
N GLN A 155 -11.31 10.83 9.60
CA GLN A 155 -12.20 9.90 8.87
C GLN A 155 -13.31 10.63 8.10
N PHE A 156 -13.65 10.08 6.92
CA PHE A 156 -14.70 10.59 6.03
C PHE A 156 -14.44 11.96 5.41
N SER A 157 -13.22 12.52 5.55
CA SER A 157 -12.84 13.76 4.86
C SER A 157 -12.72 13.56 3.33
N ARG A 158 -13.00 14.64 2.61
CA ARG A 158 -12.88 14.69 1.14
C ARG A 158 -12.24 15.99 0.70
#